data_0867d88483f386a738edb36d311c2a15
#
_entry.id   0867d88483f386a738edb36d311c2a15
#
_cell.length_a   1.000
_cell.length_b   1.000
_cell.length_c   1.000
_cell.angle_alpha   90.00
_cell.angle_beta   90.00
_cell.angle_gamma   90.00
#
_symmetry.space_group_name_H-M   'P 1'
#
loop_
_entity.id
_entity.type
_entity.pdbx_description
1 polymer ?
#
loop_
_entity_poly.entity_id
_entity_poly.type
_entity_poly.pdbx_seq_one_letter_code
_entity_poly.pdbx_strand_id
1 'polypeptide(L)'
;MSIKYRMAEDIMARICDIVKTLGHDHVRLSGVYAIRSYGSQSRGVLARCHALSKIWQLALGIKAVYLIEVISERFDKMPREDQDKVLIHEIMHIPKSFGGGFKHHDVVTDRNVERMYREYLRLKESKVI
;
A
#
# COMPACT_ATOMS: atom_id res chain seq x y z
N MET A 1 25.93 2.20 -5.49
CA MET A 1 25.17 3.35 -5.02
C MET A 1 24.10 2.91 -4.04
N SER A 2 23.97 3.61 -2.95
CA SER A 2 22.97 3.29 -1.94
C SER A 2 21.59 3.81 -2.34
N ILE A 3 20.54 3.09 -1.92
CA ILE A 3 19.18 3.54 -2.07
C ILE A 3 18.91 4.63 -1.04
N LYS A 4 18.20 5.67 -1.45
CA LYS A 4 17.75 6.73 -0.54
C LYS A 4 16.25 6.58 -0.31
N TYR A 5 15.81 6.91 0.89
CA TYR A 5 14.40 6.82 1.27
C TYR A 5 13.88 8.18 1.74
N ARG A 6 12.64 8.47 1.41
CA ARG A 6 11.95 9.68 1.90
C ARG A 6 10.51 9.34 2.24
N MET A 7 10.00 9.97 3.28
CA MET A 7 8.57 9.87 3.60
C MET A 7 7.77 10.41 2.42
N ALA A 8 6.67 9.72 2.09
CA ALA A 8 5.81 10.08 0.96
C ALA A 8 4.41 10.43 1.47
N GLU A 9 4.26 11.65 2.00
CA GLU A 9 3.00 12.10 2.59
C GLU A 9 1.87 12.14 1.56
N ASP A 10 2.16 12.49 0.32
CA ASP A 10 1.19 12.49 -0.78
C ASP A 10 0.65 11.09 -1.06
N ILE A 11 1.53 10.08 -1.04
CA ILE A 11 1.13 8.68 -1.20
C ILE A 11 0.32 8.23 0.01
N MET A 12 0.72 8.63 1.21
CA MET A 12 -0.03 8.27 2.42
C MET A 12 -1.45 8.84 2.37
N ALA A 13 -1.62 10.07 1.91
CA ALA A 13 -2.95 10.67 1.74
C ALA A 13 -3.81 9.85 0.76
N ARG A 14 -3.22 9.36 -0.33
CA ARG A 14 -3.92 8.51 -1.30
C ARG A 14 -4.31 7.17 -0.71
N ILE A 15 -3.42 6.56 0.07
CA ILE A 15 -3.71 5.30 0.78
C ILE A 15 -4.87 5.49 1.73
N CYS A 16 -4.88 6.58 2.50
CA CYS A 16 -5.98 6.90 3.41
C CYS A 16 -7.30 7.03 2.64
N ASP A 17 -7.31 7.72 1.52
CA ASP A 17 -8.49 7.90 0.70
C ASP A 17 -9.02 6.56 0.18
N ILE A 18 -8.14 5.71 -0.33
CA ILE A 18 -8.50 4.37 -0.83
C ILE A 18 -9.10 3.53 0.29
N VAL A 19 -8.43 3.45 1.42
CA VAL A 19 -8.87 2.63 2.56
C VAL A 19 -10.22 3.10 3.08
N LYS A 20 -10.39 4.39 3.27
CA LYS A 20 -11.64 4.95 3.78
C LYS A 20 -12.77 4.80 2.78
N THR A 21 -12.52 5.05 1.50
CA THR A 21 -13.52 4.93 0.46
C THR A 21 -14.02 3.50 0.33
N LEU A 22 -13.11 2.53 0.38
CA LEU A 22 -13.46 1.11 0.29
C LEU A 22 -14.02 0.55 1.59
N GLY A 23 -13.96 1.30 2.69
CA GLY A 23 -14.43 0.83 3.99
C GLY A 23 -13.61 -0.31 4.56
N HIS A 24 -12.30 -0.33 4.29
CA HIS A 24 -11.38 -1.37 4.78
C HIS A 24 -10.97 -1.07 6.23
N ASP A 25 -11.91 -1.25 7.15
CA ASP A 25 -11.73 -0.90 8.56
C ASP A 25 -10.65 -1.74 9.26
N HIS A 26 -10.28 -2.88 8.68
CA HIS A 26 -9.21 -3.71 9.23
C HIS A 26 -7.82 -3.07 9.06
N VAL A 27 -7.69 -2.08 8.18
CA VAL A 27 -6.43 -1.37 7.99
C VAL A 27 -6.36 -0.23 8.98
N ARG A 28 -5.52 -0.41 10.00
CA ARG A 28 -5.32 0.62 11.02
C ARG A 28 -4.37 1.68 10.47
N LEU A 29 -4.94 2.79 9.97
CA LEU A 29 -4.16 3.82 9.27
C LEU A 29 -3.04 4.44 10.11
N SER A 30 -3.20 4.50 11.42
CA SER A 30 -2.12 4.97 12.31
C SER A 30 -0.92 4.05 12.33
N GLY A 31 -1.06 2.83 11.84
CA GLY A 31 0.02 1.85 11.71
C GLY A 31 0.47 1.63 10.27
N VAL A 32 0.13 2.53 9.36
CA VAL A 32 0.55 2.42 7.96
C VAL A 32 1.41 3.63 7.60
N TYR A 33 2.50 3.37 6.89
CA TYR A 33 3.43 4.41 6.45
C TYR A 33 3.70 4.26 4.97
N ALA A 34 3.97 5.38 4.29
CA ALA A 34 4.32 5.38 2.88
C ALA A 34 5.69 6.02 2.70
N ILE A 35 6.53 5.38 1.90
CA ILE A 35 7.89 5.81 1.64
C ILE A 35 8.16 5.72 0.14
N ARG A 36 8.91 6.71 -0.39
CA ARG A 36 9.52 6.61 -1.70
C ARG A 36 10.96 6.18 -1.56
N SER A 37 11.37 5.24 -2.41
CA SER A 37 12.78 4.88 -2.55
C SER A 37 13.30 5.41 -3.87
N TYR A 38 14.58 5.82 -3.86
CA TYR A 38 15.29 6.39 -5.01
C TYR A 38 16.59 5.59 -5.20
N GLY A 39 16.92 5.31 -6.44
CA GLY A 39 18.16 4.61 -6.75
C GLY A 39 18.06 3.09 -6.68
N SER A 40 16.85 2.54 -6.66
CA SER A 40 16.66 1.09 -6.70
C SER A 40 17.06 0.55 -8.07
N GLN A 41 17.83 -0.55 -8.05
CA GLN A 41 18.23 -1.26 -9.25
C GLN A 41 17.34 -2.45 -9.58
N SER A 42 16.30 -2.68 -8.79
CA SER A 42 15.35 -3.77 -9.05
C SER A 42 14.62 -3.53 -10.36
N ARG A 43 14.53 -4.57 -11.19
CA ARG A 43 13.80 -4.50 -12.44
C ARG A 43 12.35 -4.93 -12.22
N GLY A 44 11.42 -4.15 -12.78
CA GLY A 44 10.00 -4.50 -12.78
C GLY A 44 9.27 -4.32 -11.46
N VAL A 45 9.95 -3.95 -10.39
CA VAL A 45 9.31 -3.70 -9.11
C VAL A 45 8.81 -2.26 -9.08
N LEU A 46 7.51 -2.08 -8.84
CA LEU A 46 6.86 -0.76 -8.78
C LEU A 46 6.66 -0.31 -7.34
N ALA A 47 6.38 -1.24 -6.45
CA ALA A 47 6.15 -0.99 -5.04
C ALA A 47 6.33 -2.28 -4.23
N ARG A 48 6.45 -2.13 -2.92
CA ARG A 48 6.53 -3.25 -1.97
C ARG A 48 5.73 -2.92 -0.73
N CYS A 49 5.15 -3.96 -0.14
CA CYS A 49 4.54 -3.86 1.18
C CYS A 49 5.47 -4.55 2.18
N HIS A 50 5.85 -3.82 3.22
CA HIS A 50 6.68 -4.34 4.32
C HIS A 50 5.82 -4.45 5.57
N ALA A 51 6.07 -5.47 6.38
CA ALA A 51 5.40 -5.65 7.66
C ALA A 51 6.41 -5.79 8.78
N LEU A 52 6.07 -5.23 9.94
CA LEU A 52 6.87 -5.44 11.13
C LEU A 52 6.51 -6.82 11.71
N SER A 53 7.45 -7.75 11.70
CA SER A 53 7.23 -9.11 12.17
C SER A 53 6.92 -9.12 13.67
N LYS A 54 6.28 -10.21 14.13
CA LYS A 54 5.88 -10.34 15.53
C LYS A 54 7.06 -10.28 16.50
N ILE A 55 8.20 -10.82 16.11
CA ILE A 55 9.39 -10.78 16.96
C ILE A 55 9.86 -9.33 17.18
N TRP A 56 9.81 -8.50 16.14
CA TRP A 56 10.15 -7.09 16.26
C TRP A 56 9.10 -6.31 17.05
N GLN A 57 7.81 -6.65 16.89
CA GLN A 57 6.74 -6.04 17.69
C GLN A 57 6.97 -6.27 19.17
N LEU A 58 7.35 -7.49 19.55
CA LEU A 58 7.67 -7.82 20.93
C LEU A 58 8.90 -7.05 21.42
N ALA A 59 9.97 -7.07 20.65
CA ALA A 59 11.23 -6.43 21.04
C ALA A 59 11.07 -4.92 21.22
N LEU A 60 10.30 -4.26 20.35
CA LEU A 60 10.11 -2.80 20.37
C LEU A 60 8.94 -2.37 21.26
N GLY A 61 8.10 -3.31 21.71
CA GLY A 61 6.91 -2.99 22.51
C GLY A 61 5.86 -2.20 21.74
N ILE A 62 5.73 -2.44 20.43
CA ILE A 62 4.76 -1.74 19.60
C ILE A 62 3.87 -2.73 18.86
N LYS A 63 2.71 -2.25 18.41
CA LYS A 63 1.77 -3.04 17.62
C LYS A 63 2.27 -3.19 16.18
N ALA A 64 1.63 -4.08 15.42
CA ALA A 64 1.94 -4.26 14.01
C ALA A 64 1.85 -2.95 13.23
N VAL A 65 2.81 -2.74 12.34
CA VAL A 65 2.83 -1.65 11.39
C VAL A 65 3.16 -2.19 10.00
N TYR A 66 2.65 -1.50 8.99
CA TYR A 66 2.92 -1.81 7.59
C TYR A 66 3.48 -0.59 6.90
N LEU A 67 4.36 -0.83 5.95
CA LEU A 67 5.00 0.24 5.20
C LEU A 67 4.86 -0.08 3.71
N ILE A 68 4.31 0.87 2.97
CA ILE A 68 4.20 0.76 1.52
C ILE A 68 5.30 1.61 0.92
N GLU A 69 6.21 0.95 0.22
CA GLU A 69 7.33 1.58 -0.47
C GLU A 69 7.01 1.66 -1.96
N VAL A 70 7.05 2.86 -2.54
CA VAL A 70 6.95 3.01 -3.98
C VAL A 70 8.33 3.32 -4.55
N ILE A 71 8.67 2.68 -5.68
CA ILE A 71 9.93 2.88 -6.38
C ILE A 71 9.76 4.13 -7.25
N SER A 72 10.32 5.26 -6.78
CA SER A 72 10.02 6.58 -7.34
C SER A 72 10.24 6.67 -8.84
N GLU A 73 11.39 6.16 -9.34
CA GLU A 73 11.74 6.28 -10.75
C GLU A 73 10.73 5.60 -11.70
N ARG A 74 10.03 4.59 -11.22
CA ARG A 74 9.04 3.86 -12.03
C ARG A 74 7.62 4.28 -11.72
N PHE A 75 7.31 4.35 -10.43
CA PHE A 75 5.95 4.66 -9.98
C PHE A 75 5.51 6.05 -10.42
N ASP A 76 6.36 7.07 -10.24
CA ASP A 76 5.97 8.46 -10.50
C ASP A 76 5.75 8.74 -11.99
N LYS A 77 6.26 7.90 -12.88
CA LYS A 77 6.06 8.01 -14.33
C LYS A 77 4.78 7.36 -14.83
N MET A 78 4.14 6.55 -14.00
CA MET A 78 2.93 5.81 -14.40
C MET A 78 1.73 6.74 -14.48
N PRO A 79 0.74 6.43 -15.35
CA PRO A 79 -0.55 7.11 -15.31
C PRO A 79 -1.19 6.97 -13.93
N ARG A 80 -1.96 7.97 -13.53
CA ARG A 80 -2.62 8.00 -12.22
C ARG A 80 -3.43 6.74 -11.93
N GLU A 81 -4.18 6.27 -12.92
CA GLU A 81 -4.97 5.05 -12.81
C GLU A 81 -4.11 3.85 -12.41
N ASP A 82 -2.97 3.68 -13.09
CA ASP A 82 -2.07 2.56 -12.81
C ASP A 82 -1.41 2.71 -11.44
N GLN A 83 -1.08 3.93 -11.04
CA GLN A 83 -0.57 4.19 -9.68
C GLN A 83 -1.59 3.77 -8.63
N ASP A 84 -2.86 4.11 -8.81
CA ASP A 84 -3.92 3.72 -7.86
C ASP A 84 -4.03 2.21 -7.75
N LYS A 85 -3.93 1.49 -8.87
CA LYS A 85 -3.96 0.02 -8.86
C LYS A 85 -2.77 -0.57 -8.13
N VAL A 86 -1.58 0.02 -8.28
CA VAL A 86 -0.40 -0.41 -7.54
C VAL A 86 -0.61 -0.23 -6.04
N LEU A 87 -1.13 0.90 -5.61
CA LEU A 87 -1.41 1.15 -4.19
C LEU A 87 -2.45 0.17 -3.65
N ILE A 88 -3.50 -0.11 -4.41
CA ILE A 88 -4.52 -1.10 -4.02
C ILE A 88 -3.88 -2.48 -3.88
N HIS A 89 -3.00 -2.87 -4.82
CA HIS A 89 -2.28 -4.13 -4.76
C HIS A 89 -1.51 -4.26 -3.43
N GLU A 90 -0.77 -3.23 -3.04
CA GLU A 90 0.01 -3.28 -1.81
C GLU A 90 -0.89 -3.28 -0.56
N ILE A 91 -1.97 -2.50 -0.57
CA ILE A 91 -2.95 -2.48 0.53
C ILE A 91 -3.58 -3.87 0.70
N MET A 92 -3.86 -4.57 -0.39
CA MET A 92 -4.46 -5.90 -0.35
C MET A 92 -3.57 -6.95 0.32
N HIS A 93 -2.26 -6.72 0.40
CA HIS A 93 -1.37 -7.61 1.14
C HIS A 93 -1.60 -7.55 2.65
N ILE A 94 -2.25 -6.52 3.15
CA ILE A 94 -2.52 -6.36 4.59
C ILE A 94 -3.69 -7.25 4.98
N PRO A 95 -3.49 -8.25 5.86
CA PRO A 95 -4.58 -9.16 6.24
C PRO A 95 -5.54 -8.52 7.22
N LYS A 96 -6.73 -9.12 7.35
CA LYS A 96 -7.76 -8.64 8.27
C LYS A 96 -7.30 -8.59 9.72
N SER A 97 -6.39 -9.47 10.11
CA SER A 97 -5.85 -9.48 11.49
C SER A 97 -4.96 -8.28 11.77
N PHE A 98 -4.39 -7.64 10.75
CA PHE A 98 -3.43 -6.55 10.89
C PHE A 98 -2.34 -6.89 11.91
N GLY A 99 -1.79 -8.10 11.81
CA GLY A 99 -0.90 -8.65 12.84
C GLY A 99 0.56 -8.80 12.48
N GLY A 100 0.95 -8.38 11.27
CA GLY A 100 2.33 -8.50 10.78
C GLY A 100 2.53 -9.57 9.72
N GLY A 101 1.47 -10.29 9.35
CA GLY A 101 1.51 -11.23 8.23
C GLY A 101 1.10 -10.57 6.91
N PHE A 102 1.11 -11.35 5.84
CA PHE A 102 0.73 -10.89 4.50
C PHE A 102 -0.28 -11.85 3.87
N LYS A 103 -1.17 -11.29 3.03
CA LYS A 103 -1.89 -12.07 2.02
C LYS A 103 -0.97 -12.22 0.81
N HIS A 104 -0.92 -13.43 0.26
CA HIS A 104 -0.02 -13.76 -0.84
C HIS A 104 -0.70 -13.57 -2.21
N HIS A 105 0.05 -13.84 -3.29
CA HIS A 105 -0.41 -13.58 -4.65
C HIS A 105 -1.43 -14.59 -5.18
N ASP A 106 -1.87 -15.55 -4.38
CA ASP A 106 -3.06 -16.37 -4.65
C ASP A 106 -4.35 -15.56 -4.42
N VAL A 107 -4.30 -14.57 -3.53
CA VAL A 107 -5.41 -13.66 -3.21
C VAL A 107 -5.20 -12.30 -3.86
N VAL A 108 -3.97 -11.77 -3.79
CA VAL A 108 -3.60 -10.47 -4.38
C VAL A 108 -3.23 -10.71 -5.84
N THR A 109 -4.24 -10.67 -6.72
CA THR A 109 -4.10 -10.93 -8.15
C THR A 109 -4.50 -9.68 -8.94
N ASP A 110 -4.07 -9.60 -10.19
CA ASP A 110 -4.47 -8.49 -11.07
C ASP A 110 -5.98 -8.40 -11.19
N ARG A 111 -6.65 -9.55 -11.26
CA ARG A 111 -8.11 -9.61 -11.35
C ARG A 111 -8.78 -9.02 -10.12
N ASN A 112 -8.29 -9.37 -8.93
CA ASN A 112 -8.86 -8.86 -7.68
C ASN A 112 -8.53 -7.36 -7.49
N VAL A 113 -7.34 -6.93 -7.89
CA VAL A 113 -6.96 -5.51 -7.89
C VAL A 113 -7.88 -4.72 -8.81
N GLU A 114 -8.13 -5.19 -10.02
CA GLU A 114 -9.01 -4.52 -10.98
C GLU A 114 -10.43 -4.39 -10.43
N ARG A 115 -10.96 -5.44 -9.81
CA ARG A 115 -12.29 -5.42 -9.20
C ARG A 115 -12.35 -4.39 -8.08
N MET A 116 -11.34 -4.35 -7.22
CA MET A 116 -11.25 -3.42 -6.11
C MET A 116 -11.14 -1.97 -6.61
N TYR A 117 -10.36 -1.75 -7.65
CA TYR A 117 -10.21 -0.43 -8.26
C TYR A 117 -11.54 0.09 -8.81
N ARG A 118 -12.31 -0.76 -9.50
CA ARG A 118 -13.63 -0.40 -10.01
C ARG A 118 -14.60 -0.05 -8.90
N GLU A 119 -14.56 -0.81 -7.81
CA GLU A 119 -15.36 -0.53 -6.62
C GLU A 119 -14.97 0.81 -6.00
N TYR A 120 -13.69 1.09 -5.92
CA TYR A 120 -13.18 2.37 -5.43
C TYR A 120 -13.73 3.53 -6.27
N LEU A 121 -13.67 3.43 -7.61
CA LEU A 121 -14.20 4.46 -8.48
C LEU A 121 -15.71 4.63 -8.31
N ARG A 122 -16.44 3.54 -8.23
CA ARG A 122 -17.88 3.56 -8.05
C ARG A 122 -18.27 4.29 -6.75
N LEU A 123 -17.58 4.00 -5.68
CA LEU A 123 -17.83 4.62 -4.39
C LEU A 123 -17.46 6.11 -4.38
N LYS A 124 -16.41 6.48 -5.09
CA LYS A 124 -16.03 7.89 -5.21
C LYS A 124 -17.08 8.69 -5.97
N GLU A 125 -17.62 8.17 -7.05
CA GLU A 125 -18.71 8.83 -7.79
C GLU A 125 -19.94 9.04 -6.93
N SER A 126 -20.31 8.05 -6.12
CA SER A 126 -21.50 8.15 -5.28
C SER A 126 -21.38 9.23 -4.20
N LYS A 127 -20.16 9.63 -3.82
CA LYS A 127 -19.92 10.67 -2.82
C LYS A 127 -20.00 12.09 -3.38
N VAL A 128 -20.02 12.24 -4.70
CA VAL A 128 -20.04 13.56 -5.35
C VAL A 128 -21.45 14.14 -5.48
N ILE A 129 -22.46 13.35 -5.21
CA ILE A 129 -23.85 13.77 -5.35
C ILE A 129 -24.29 14.57 -4.13
#